data_b9c6ea11c9a70cd7bbf66b2d979545ce
#
_entry.id   b9c6ea11c9a70cd7bbf66b2d979545ce
#
_cell.length_a   1.000
_cell.length_b   1.000
_cell.length_c   1.000
_cell.angle_alpha   90.00
_cell.angle_beta   90.00
_cell.angle_gamma   90.00
#
_symmetry.space_group_name_H-M   'P 1'
#
loop_
_entity.id
_entity.type
_entity.pdbx_description
1 polymer ?
#
loop_
_entity_poly.entity_id
_entity_poly.type
_entity_poly.pdbx_seq_one_letter_code
_entity_poly.pdbx_strand_id
1 'polypeptide(L)'
;MRIIAGAWRGRPLAAPAGAATRPTADRARETLFSMLTSRLGTFEGLTVADLFAGTGALGLEALSRGAAHATFVETDRAALAALKANIAKLGAAERATVLARSADAPGTAAAAFDLLFLDPPYGKGLAERSLAALRQGDWPAPGAWISVETSRDETLGPEGYVVDTVRDVGKARLHLLRVV
;
A
#
# COMPACT_ATOMS: atom_id res chain seq x y z
N MET A 1 10.02 2.50 12.68
CA MET A 1 9.07 3.03 11.69
C MET A 1 8.01 3.85 12.40
N ARG A 2 7.59 4.97 11.82
CA ARG A 2 6.60 5.88 12.40
C ARG A 2 5.62 6.36 11.34
N ILE A 3 4.44 6.79 11.76
CA ILE A 3 3.51 7.54 10.90
C ILE A 3 4.14 8.90 10.59
N ILE A 4 4.11 9.31 9.32
CA ILE A 4 4.81 10.50 8.82
C ILE A 4 3.97 11.76 9.03
N ALA A 5 2.67 11.69 8.69
CA ALA A 5 1.78 12.85 8.72
C ALA A 5 0.35 12.48 9.14
N GLY A 6 -0.49 13.50 9.28
CA GLY A 6 -1.90 13.34 9.63
C GLY A 6 -2.16 13.22 11.14
N ALA A 7 -3.33 12.68 11.48
CA ALA A 7 -3.82 12.60 12.85
C ALA A 7 -2.92 11.80 13.80
N TRP A 8 -2.15 10.86 13.26
CA TRP A 8 -1.27 9.99 14.06
C TRP A 8 0.22 10.29 13.85
N ARG A 9 0.56 11.46 13.33
CA ARG A 9 1.96 11.85 13.07
C ARG A 9 2.89 11.53 14.23
N GLY A 10 4.03 10.90 13.92
CA GLY A 10 5.08 10.56 14.89
C GLY A 10 4.80 9.31 15.72
N ARG A 11 3.61 8.72 15.66
CA ARG A 11 3.29 7.49 16.41
C ARG A 11 4.08 6.29 15.85
N PRO A 12 4.77 5.52 16.71
CA PRO A 12 5.56 4.39 16.29
C PRO A 12 4.67 3.20 15.90
N LEU A 13 5.08 2.49 14.85
CA LEU A 13 4.50 1.22 14.41
C LEU A 13 5.36 0.06 14.88
N ALA A 14 4.72 -0.99 15.39
CA ALA A 14 5.38 -2.25 15.70
C ALA A 14 5.75 -2.98 14.41
N ALA A 15 6.87 -3.68 14.44
CA ALA A 15 7.34 -4.58 13.39
C ALA A 15 7.62 -5.97 14.00
N PRO A 16 7.58 -7.06 13.20
CA PRO A 16 8.00 -8.37 13.65
C PRO A 16 9.42 -8.35 14.18
N ALA A 17 9.72 -9.22 15.14
CA ALA A 17 11.07 -9.36 15.67
C ALA A 17 12.07 -9.68 14.54
N GLY A 18 13.19 -8.93 14.49
CA GLY A 18 14.20 -9.08 13.43
C GLY A 18 13.92 -8.35 12.13
N ALA A 19 12.76 -7.75 11.95
CA ALA A 19 12.48 -6.85 10.82
C ALA A 19 13.12 -5.48 11.09
N ALA A 20 14.34 -5.28 10.57
CA ALA A 20 15.00 -3.99 10.66
C ALA A 20 14.29 -2.97 9.75
N THR A 21 13.82 -1.88 10.34
CA THR A 21 13.37 -0.72 9.58
C THR A 21 14.58 -0.06 8.94
N ARG A 22 14.59 0.03 7.60
CA ARG A 22 15.69 0.65 6.87
C ARG A 22 15.38 2.13 6.65
N PRO A 23 16.33 3.06 6.87
CA PRO A 23 16.14 4.48 6.55
C PRO A 23 15.71 4.72 5.10
N THR A 24 16.13 3.85 4.18
CA THR A 24 15.75 3.90 2.76
C THR A 24 14.25 3.64 2.56
N ALA A 25 13.66 2.71 3.33
CA ALA A 25 12.23 2.42 3.26
C ALA A 25 11.39 3.61 3.75
N ASP A 26 11.82 4.30 4.78
CA ASP A 26 11.14 5.50 5.26
C ASP A 26 11.21 6.64 4.22
N ARG A 27 12.34 6.83 3.54
CA ARG A 27 12.47 7.80 2.44
C ARG A 27 11.57 7.46 1.25
N ALA A 28 11.51 6.18 0.87
CA ALA A 28 10.62 5.74 -0.21
C ALA A 28 9.16 6.04 0.12
N ARG A 29 8.74 5.76 1.36
CA ARG A 29 7.39 6.05 1.83
C ARG A 29 7.08 7.55 1.88
N GLU A 30 7.99 8.38 2.38
CA GLU A 30 7.85 9.85 2.34
C GLU A 30 7.71 10.37 0.90
N THR A 31 8.56 9.88 -0.01
CA THR A 31 8.52 10.25 -1.42
C THR A 31 7.20 9.83 -2.05
N LEU A 32 6.75 8.59 -1.81
CA LEU A 32 5.49 8.08 -2.31
C LEU A 32 4.30 8.96 -1.89
N PHE A 33 4.18 9.25 -0.60
CA PHE A 33 3.07 10.07 -0.11
C PHE A 33 3.15 11.52 -0.59
N SER A 34 4.34 12.07 -0.82
CA SER A 34 4.50 13.37 -1.48
C SER A 34 4.00 13.34 -2.93
N MET A 35 4.34 12.30 -3.69
CA MET A 35 3.86 12.10 -5.06
C MET A 35 2.32 11.96 -5.10
N LEU A 36 1.75 11.15 -4.19
CA LEU A 36 0.31 10.95 -4.09
C LEU A 36 -0.42 12.23 -3.69
N THR A 37 0.08 12.97 -2.71
CA THR A 37 -0.51 14.27 -2.32
C THR A 37 -0.58 15.23 -3.49
N SER A 38 0.45 15.28 -4.32
CA SER A 38 0.50 16.11 -5.52
C SER A 38 -0.58 15.73 -6.56
N ARG A 39 -1.02 14.47 -6.61
CA ARG A 39 -2.02 13.96 -7.57
C ARG A 39 -3.43 13.99 -7.02
N LEU A 40 -3.58 13.63 -5.75
CA LEU A 40 -4.88 13.50 -5.08
C LEU A 40 -5.38 14.82 -4.49
N GLY A 41 -4.47 15.71 -4.12
CA GLY A 41 -4.76 16.90 -3.33
C GLY A 41 -5.04 16.56 -1.86
N THR A 42 -5.92 15.61 -1.61
CA THR A 42 -6.30 15.16 -0.25
C THR A 42 -6.52 13.64 -0.23
N PHE A 43 -6.36 13.04 0.94
CA PHE A 43 -6.72 11.65 1.21
C PHE A 43 -8.12 11.53 1.84
N GLU A 44 -8.74 12.66 2.15
CA GLU A 44 -10.02 12.69 2.86
C GLU A 44 -11.10 11.90 2.13
N GLY A 45 -11.70 10.96 2.85
CA GLY A 45 -12.81 10.14 2.35
C GLY A 45 -12.42 8.99 1.40
N LEU A 46 -11.14 8.84 1.04
CA LEU A 46 -10.71 7.76 0.15
C LEU A 46 -10.84 6.39 0.80
N THR A 47 -11.22 5.39 0.00
CA THR A 47 -11.09 3.97 0.33
C THR A 47 -9.77 3.44 -0.22
N VAL A 48 -8.96 2.81 0.62
CA VAL A 48 -7.63 2.34 0.23
C VAL A 48 -7.45 0.85 0.44
N ALA A 49 -6.62 0.21 -0.38
CA ALA A 49 -6.21 -1.17 -0.22
C ALA A 49 -4.67 -1.25 -0.15
N ASP A 50 -4.15 -2.00 0.81
CA ASP A 50 -2.73 -2.26 1.01
C ASP A 50 -2.48 -3.75 0.80
N LEU A 51 -1.95 -4.11 -0.38
CA LEU A 51 -1.96 -5.48 -0.92
C LEU A 51 -0.76 -6.35 -0.50
N PHE A 52 0.23 -5.81 0.09
CA PHE A 52 1.35 -6.50 0.73
C PHE A 52 1.59 -5.79 2.04
N ALA A 53 0.57 -5.80 2.90
CA ALA A 53 0.43 -4.83 3.97
C ALA A 53 1.58 -4.88 5.00
N GLY A 54 2.19 -6.05 5.22
CA GLY A 54 3.22 -6.17 6.22
C GLY A 54 2.72 -5.68 7.59
N THR A 55 3.35 -4.67 8.12
CA THR A 55 2.95 -4.02 9.38
C THR A 55 1.80 -3.01 9.22
N GLY A 56 1.35 -2.77 8.00
CA GLY A 56 0.29 -1.82 7.66
C GLY A 56 0.76 -0.38 7.45
N ALA A 57 2.05 -0.15 7.24
CA ALA A 57 2.62 1.18 7.20
C ALA A 57 1.98 2.10 6.14
N LEU A 58 1.68 1.59 4.94
CA LEU A 58 1.10 2.39 3.86
C LEU A 58 -0.38 2.67 4.10
N GLY A 59 -1.18 1.65 4.38
CA GLY A 59 -2.61 1.83 4.64
C GLY A 59 -2.88 2.66 5.90
N LEU A 60 -2.11 2.45 6.97
CA LEU A 60 -2.23 3.25 8.20
C LEU A 60 -1.81 4.71 8.01
N GLU A 61 -0.79 4.97 7.18
CA GLU A 61 -0.43 6.32 6.78
C GLU A 61 -1.56 7.02 6.03
N ALA A 62 -2.20 6.31 5.09
CA ALA A 62 -3.37 6.85 4.37
C ALA A 62 -4.54 7.16 5.31
N LEU A 63 -4.84 6.27 6.26
CA LEU A 63 -5.85 6.52 7.31
C LEU A 63 -5.49 7.74 8.17
N SER A 64 -4.22 7.89 8.54
CA SER A 64 -3.73 9.04 9.31
C SER A 64 -3.92 10.36 8.57
N ARG A 65 -3.87 10.33 7.24
CA ARG A 65 -4.05 11.50 6.35
C ARG A 65 -5.49 11.78 5.96
N GLY A 66 -6.45 10.99 6.45
CA GLY A 66 -7.87 11.23 6.26
C GLY A 66 -8.64 10.19 5.44
N ALA A 67 -8.00 9.14 4.94
CA ALA A 67 -8.72 8.07 4.25
C ALA A 67 -9.84 7.50 5.13
N ALA A 68 -10.99 7.22 4.54
CA ALA A 68 -12.15 6.75 5.27
C ALA A 68 -11.99 5.32 5.75
N HIS A 69 -11.42 4.46 4.91
CA HIS A 69 -11.26 3.04 5.20
C HIS A 69 -10.02 2.46 4.52
N ALA A 70 -9.36 1.51 5.18
CA ALA A 70 -8.25 0.74 4.61
C ALA A 70 -8.50 -0.76 4.73
N THR A 71 -8.32 -1.48 3.62
CA THR A 71 -8.30 -2.93 3.57
C THR A 71 -6.86 -3.41 3.41
N PHE A 72 -6.43 -4.27 4.31
CA PHE A 72 -5.07 -4.81 4.36
C PHE A 72 -5.08 -6.27 3.94
N VAL A 73 -4.24 -6.63 2.99
CA VAL A 73 -4.07 -8.01 2.51
C VAL A 73 -2.66 -8.48 2.84
N GLU A 74 -2.54 -9.55 3.64
CA GLU A 74 -1.29 -10.10 4.12
C GLU A 74 -1.43 -11.59 4.41
N THR A 75 -0.37 -12.36 4.20
CA THR A 75 -0.34 -13.82 4.47
C THR A 75 0.59 -14.19 5.61
N ASP A 76 1.65 -13.41 5.84
CA ASP A 76 2.63 -13.73 6.88
C ASP A 76 2.06 -13.56 8.28
N ARG A 77 2.15 -14.62 9.07
CA ARG A 77 1.55 -14.67 10.41
C ARG A 77 2.13 -13.62 11.36
N ALA A 78 3.43 -13.39 11.31
CA ALA A 78 4.10 -12.41 12.18
C ALA A 78 3.75 -10.98 11.76
N ALA A 79 3.69 -10.72 10.46
CA ALA A 79 3.26 -9.44 9.91
C ALA A 79 1.79 -9.16 10.27
N LEU A 80 0.88 -10.14 10.14
CA LEU A 80 -0.52 -10.01 10.54
C LEU A 80 -0.67 -9.68 12.02
N ALA A 81 0.14 -10.28 12.90
CA ALA A 81 0.12 -9.98 14.33
C ALA A 81 0.55 -8.51 14.59
N ALA A 82 1.62 -8.04 13.95
CA ALA A 82 2.10 -6.68 14.05
C ALA A 82 1.08 -5.68 13.49
N LEU A 83 0.48 -5.98 12.33
CA LEU A 83 -0.57 -5.17 11.71
C LEU A 83 -1.78 -4.99 12.64
N LYS A 84 -2.30 -6.07 13.21
CA LYS A 84 -3.43 -6.02 14.15
C LYS A 84 -3.10 -5.22 15.41
N ALA A 85 -1.88 -5.37 15.94
CA ALA A 85 -1.41 -4.59 17.08
C ALA A 85 -1.33 -3.09 16.74
N ASN A 86 -0.86 -2.74 15.53
CA ASN A 86 -0.80 -1.35 15.07
C ASN A 86 -2.19 -0.75 14.89
N ILE A 87 -3.12 -1.48 14.28
CA ILE A 87 -4.53 -1.05 14.13
C ILE A 87 -5.15 -0.77 15.50
N ALA A 88 -4.98 -1.66 16.47
CA ALA A 88 -5.50 -1.50 17.82
C ALA A 88 -4.88 -0.29 18.53
N LYS A 89 -3.55 -0.17 18.46
CA LYS A 89 -2.79 0.92 19.09
C LYS A 89 -3.19 2.31 18.56
N LEU A 90 -3.53 2.39 17.27
CA LEU A 90 -3.95 3.64 16.64
C LEU A 90 -5.45 3.90 16.80
N GLY A 91 -6.22 2.96 17.35
CA GLY A 91 -7.67 3.08 17.44
C GLY A 91 -8.37 3.03 16.09
N ALA A 92 -7.79 2.30 15.12
CA ALA A 92 -8.24 2.29 13.73
C ALA A 92 -9.19 1.12 13.40
N ALA A 93 -9.61 0.32 14.37
CA ALA A 93 -10.34 -0.94 14.15
C ALA A 93 -11.61 -0.77 13.30
N GLU A 94 -12.38 0.29 13.49
CA GLU A 94 -13.62 0.54 12.75
C GLU A 94 -13.37 1.00 11.29
N ARG A 95 -12.14 1.44 10.99
CA ARG A 95 -11.73 1.91 9.66
C ARG A 95 -10.77 0.96 8.96
N ALA A 96 -10.61 -0.26 9.47
CA ALA A 96 -9.65 -1.23 8.97
C ALA A 96 -10.27 -2.60 8.78
N THR A 97 -10.03 -3.20 7.61
CA THR A 97 -10.38 -4.60 7.33
C THR A 97 -9.09 -5.37 7.06
N VAL A 98 -8.89 -6.51 7.68
CA VAL A 98 -7.71 -7.37 7.47
C VAL A 98 -8.13 -8.67 6.80
N LEU A 99 -7.53 -8.95 5.64
CA LEU A 99 -7.76 -10.16 4.85
C LEU A 99 -6.47 -11.00 4.83
N ALA A 100 -6.51 -12.18 5.46
CA ALA A 100 -5.41 -13.14 5.43
C ALA A 100 -5.43 -13.91 4.11
N ARG A 101 -5.02 -13.25 3.02
CA ARG A 101 -5.03 -13.76 1.64
C ARG A 101 -3.74 -13.38 0.92
N SER A 102 -3.44 -14.09 -0.18
CA SER A 102 -2.36 -13.69 -1.06
C SER A 102 -2.77 -12.51 -1.93
N ALA A 103 -1.87 -11.53 -2.11
CA ALA A 103 -2.12 -10.35 -2.91
C ALA A 103 -2.19 -10.64 -4.42
N ASP A 104 -1.61 -11.75 -4.89
CA ASP A 104 -1.73 -12.22 -6.27
C ASP A 104 -2.96 -13.14 -6.51
N ALA A 105 -3.74 -13.40 -5.46
CA ALA A 105 -5.01 -14.13 -5.50
C ALA A 105 -5.99 -13.57 -4.44
N PRO A 106 -6.30 -12.27 -4.46
CA PRO A 106 -7.08 -11.62 -3.41
C PRO A 106 -8.57 -11.94 -3.48
N GLY A 107 -9.03 -12.54 -4.60
CA GLY A 107 -10.44 -12.77 -4.89
C GLY A 107 -11.15 -11.50 -5.36
N THR A 108 -12.47 -11.56 -5.44
CA THR A 108 -13.30 -10.41 -5.82
C THR A 108 -13.39 -9.42 -4.65
N ALA A 109 -13.27 -8.14 -4.95
CA ALA A 109 -13.43 -7.08 -3.97
C ALA A 109 -14.90 -6.94 -3.54
N ALA A 110 -15.11 -6.63 -2.24
CA ALA A 110 -16.45 -6.31 -1.74
C ALA A 110 -16.91 -4.92 -2.20
N ALA A 111 -15.97 -4.02 -2.43
CA ALA A 111 -16.17 -2.69 -2.99
C ALA A 111 -14.88 -2.23 -3.69
N ALA A 112 -14.99 -1.37 -4.68
CA ALA A 112 -13.83 -0.83 -5.38
C ALA A 112 -13.08 0.20 -4.53
N PHE A 113 -11.77 0.34 -4.78
CA PHE A 113 -10.87 1.22 -4.03
C PHE A 113 -10.37 2.38 -4.88
N ASP A 114 -10.22 3.55 -4.23
CA ASP A 114 -9.73 4.77 -4.87
C ASP A 114 -8.20 4.80 -4.98
N LEU A 115 -7.52 4.15 -4.04
CA LEU A 115 -6.07 4.07 -3.98
C LEU A 115 -5.62 2.68 -3.53
N LEU A 116 -4.70 2.07 -4.28
CA LEU A 116 -4.15 0.75 -3.96
C LEU A 116 -2.62 0.84 -3.84
N PHE A 117 -2.09 0.18 -2.84
CA PHE A 117 -0.64 0.05 -2.61
C PHE A 117 -0.18 -1.37 -2.87
N LEU A 118 0.89 -1.54 -3.64
CA LEU A 118 1.57 -2.81 -3.89
C LEU A 118 3.05 -2.64 -3.59
N ASP A 119 3.52 -3.25 -2.50
CA ASP A 119 4.93 -3.32 -2.12
C ASP A 119 5.37 -4.78 -1.98
N PRO A 120 5.39 -5.52 -3.11
CA PRO A 120 5.72 -6.94 -3.10
C PRO A 120 7.20 -7.20 -2.85
N PRO A 121 7.59 -8.40 -2.37
CA PRO A 121 8.97 -8.84 -2.42
C PRO A 121 9.53 -8.78 -3.85
N TYR A 122 10.74 -8.24 -4.00
CA TYR A 122 11.38 -8.05 -5.31
C TYR A 122 11.72 -9.36 -6.02
N GLY A 123 11.79 -9.31 -7.35
CA GLY A 123 12.33 -10.38 -8.20
C GLY A 123 11.46 -11.61 -8.37
N LYS A 124 10.18 -11.57 -7.99
CA LYS A 124 9.25 -12.72 -8.04
C LYS A 124 8.09 -12.56 -9.04
N GLY A 125 8.05 -11.48 -9.80
CA GLY A 125 6.94 -11.17 -10.71
C GLY A 125 5.59 -10.96 -10.00
N LEU A 126 5.60 -10.71 -8.70
CA LEU A 126 4.39 -10.56 -7.90
C LEU A 126 3.63 -9.27 -8.22
N ALA A 127 4.33 -8.21 -8.59
CA ALA A 127 3.71 -6.94 -8.95
C ALA A 127 2.73 -7.11 -10.12
N GLU A 128 3.18 -7.70 -11.22
CA GLU A 128 2.37 -7.90 -12.43
C GLU A 128 1.21 -8.88 -12.19
N ARG A 129 1.49 -10.01 -11.50
CA ARG A 129 0.43 -10.97 -11.15
C ARG A 129 -0.64 -10.34 -10.27
N SER A 130 -0.24 -9.54 -9.30
CA SER A 130 -1.19 -8.86 -8.43
C SER A 130 -2.00 -7.81 -9.18
N LEU A 131 -1.38 -7.01 -10.06
CA LEU A 131 -2.11 -6.05 -10.90
C LEU A 131 -3.16 -6.74 -11.77
N ALA A 132 -2.83 -7.87 -12.38
CA ALA A 132 -3.78 -8.67 -13.16
C ALA A 132 -4.93 -9.22 -12.30
N ALA A 133 -4.62 -9.75 -11.12
CA ALA A 133 -5.60 -10.28 -10.19
C ALA A 133 -6.54 -9.20 -9.64
N LEU A 134 -6.02 -8.01 -9.34
CA LEU A 134 -6.82 -6.87 -8.88
C LEU A 134 -7.83 -6.43 -9.94
N ARG A 135 -7.41 -6.40 -11.21
CA ARG A 135 -8.29 -6.05 -12.32
C ARG A 135 -9.39 -7.10 -12.51
N GLN A 136 -9.04 -8.40 -12.44
CA GLN A 136 -10.01 -9.48 -12.54
C GLN A 136 -11.01 -9.52 -11.39
N GLY A 137 -10.60 -9.07 -10.22
CA GLY A 137 -11.40 -9.05 -9.01
C GLY A 137 -12.13 -7.72 -8.75
N ASP A 138 -12.15 -6.80 -9.71
CA ASP A 138 -12.81 -5.47 -9.61
C ASP A 138 -12.37 -4.65 -8.39
N TRP A 139 -11.07 -4.73 -8.05
CA TRP A 139 -10.52 -3.98 -6.92
C TRP A 139 -10.38 -2.48 -7.19
N PRO A 140 -9.83 -2.03 -8.33
CA PRO A 140 -9.70 -0.60 -8.59
C PRO A 140 -11.02 0.04 -9.00
N ALA A 141 -11.36 1.18 -8.41
CA ALA A 141 -12.42 2.04 -8.91
C ALA A 141 -12.02 2.68 -10.26
N PRO A 142 -12.97 3.09 -11.10
CA PRO A 142 -12.67 3.90 -12.28
C PRO A 142 -11.83 5.13 -11.91
N GLY A 143 -10.70 5.33 -12.59
CA GLY A 143 -9.79 6.43 -12.30
C GLY A 143 -8.96 6.30 -11.01
N ALA A 144 -8.97 5.14 -10.37
CA ALA A 144 -8.16 4.87 -9.19
C ALA A 144 -6.66 5.05 -9.45
N TRP A 145 -5.94 5.41 -8.38
CA TRP A 145 -4.49 5.42 -8.36
C TRP A 145 -3.95 4.12 -7.79
N ILE A 146 -2.87 3.63 -8.38
CA ILE A 146 -2.17 2.45 -7.88
C ILE A 146 -0.70 2.80 -7.74
N SER A 147 -0.15 2.57 -6.55
CA SER A 147 1.27 2.64 -6.29
C SER A 147 1.89 1.26 -6.32
N VAL A 148 2.94 1.06 -7.09
CA VAL A 148 3.70 -0.18 -7.13
C VAL A 148 5.15 0.12 -6.83
N GLU A 149 5.73 -0.58 -5.85
CA GLU A 149 7.17 -0.56 -5.59
C GLU A 149 7.82 -1.80 -6.20
N THR A 150 8.91 -1.59 -6.94
CA THR A 150 9.78 -2.64 -7.48
C THR A 150 11.24 -2.35 -7.13
N SER A 151 12.14 -3.30 -7.38
CA SER A 151 13.55 -2.94 -7.45
C SER A 151 13.82 -2.13 -8.73
N ARG A 152 14.93 -1.37 -8.75
CA ARG A 152 15.32 -0.59 -9.94
C ARG A 152 15.64 -1.46 -11.15
N ASP A 153 16.01 -2.72 -10.90
CA ASP A 153 16.40 -3.66 -11.95
C ASP A 153 15.21 -4.45 -12.52
N GLU A 154 14.03 -4.31 -11.91
CA GLU A 154 12.80 -4.94 -12.41
C GLU A 154 12.11 -4.06 -13.44
N THR A 155 11.61 -4.70 -14.49
CA THR A 155 10.73 -4.06 -15.47
C THR A 155 9.28 -4.37 -15.08
N LEU A 156 8.44 -3.36 -15.05
CA LEU A 156 7.01 -3.50 -14.82
C LEU A 156 6.25 -3.26 -16.13
N GLY A 157 5.52 -4.27 -16.60
CA GLY A 157 4.60 -4.18 -17.74
C GLY A 157 3.15 -4.16 -17.27
N PRO A 158 2.62 -3.01 -16.82
CA PRO A 158 1.31 -2.94 -16.17
C PRO A 158 0.17 -2.97 -17.20
N GLU A 159 -0.09 -4.12 -17.79
CA GLU A 159 -1.14 -4.29 -18.79
C GLU A 159 -2.52 -3.87 -18.23
N GLY A 160 -3.19 -2.98 -18.97
CA GLY A 160 -4.49 -2.44 -18.58
C GLY A 160 -4.44 -1.26 -17.62
N TYR A 161 -3.24 -0.72 -17.37
CA TYR A 161 -3.03 0.49 -16.57
C TYR A 161 -2.17 1.49 -17.35
N VAL A 162 -2.30 2.77 -17.02
CA VAL A 162 -1.46 3.83 -17.57
C VAL A 162 -0.43 4.23 -16.52
N VAL A 163 0.85 4.26 -16.92
CA VAL A 163 1.92 4.78 -16.07
C VAL A 163 1.88 6.30 -16.07
N ASP A 164 1.60 6.90 -14.91
CA ASP A 164 1.66 8.36 -14.72
C ASP A 164 3.08 8.83 -14.45
N THR A 165 3.74 8.18 -13.50
CA THR A 165 5.07 8.60 -13.03
C THR A 165 5.87 7.41 -12.54
N VAL A 166 7.18 7.45 -12.80
CA VAL A 166 8.16 6.52 -12.24
C VAL A 166 9.24 7.33 -11.52
N ARG A 167 9.63 6.92 -10.32
CA ARG A 167 10.66 7.59 -9.53
C ARG A 167 11.53 6.61 -8.76
N ASP A 168 12.83 6.75 -8.89
CA ASP A 168 13.81 5.96 -8.15
C ASP A 168 14.11 6.60 -6.79
N VAL A 169 14.12 5.77 -5.74
CA VAL A 169 14.50 6.15 -4.38
C VAL A 169 15.41 5.07 -3.81
N GLY A 170 16.71 5.34 -3.77
CA GLY A 170 17.69 4.31 -3.38
C GLY A 170 17.65 3.12 -4.34
N LYS A 171 17.39 1.93 -3.81
CA LYS A 171 17.23 0.68 -4.59
C LYS A 171 15.79 0.44 -5.06
N ALA A 172 14.85 1.19 -4.53
CA ALA A 172 13.44 1.09 -4.87
C ALA A 172 13.09 1.94 -6.10
N ARG A 173 12.12 1.47 -6.85
CA ARG A 173 11.47 2.21 -7.94
C ARG A 173 9.97 2.29 -7.64
N LEU A 174 9.47 3.51 -7.54
CA LEU A 174 8.07 3.81 -7.31
C LEU A 174 7.38 4.07 -8.66
N HIS A 175 6.30 3.36 -8.91
CA HIS A 175 5.44 3.57 -10.07
C HIS A 175 4.07 4.07 -9.59
N LEU A 176 3.59 5.17 -10.15
CA LEU A 176 2.20 5.57 -10.02
C LEU A 176 1.45 5.23 -11.30
N LEU A 177 0.41 4.44 -11.16
CA LEU A 177 -0.43 3.97 -12.25
C LEU A 177 -1.84 4.52 -12.10
N ARG A 178 -2.54 4.63 -13.21
CA ARG A 178 -3.97 4.94 -13.24
C ARG A 178 -4.75 3.85 -13.96
N VAL A 179 -5.97 3.65 -13.48
CA VAL A 179 -6.98 2.86 -14.19
C VAL A 179 -7.65 3.77 -15.22
N VAL A 180 -7.78 3.27 -16.43
CA VAL A 180 -8.40 3.96 -17.58
C VAL A 180 -9.86 3.57 -17.67
#